data_4b44ebc43dd227755f431d290e506fad
#
_entry.id   4b44ebc43dd227755f431d290e506fad
#
_cell.length_a   1.000
_cell.length_b   1.000
_cell.length_c   1.000
_cell.angle_alpha   90.00
_cell.angle_beta   90.00
_cell.angle_gamma   90.00
#
_symmetry.space_group_name_H-M   'P 1'
#
loop_
_entity.id
_entity.type
_entity.pdbx_description
1 polymer ?
#
loop_
_entity_poly.entity_id
_entity_poly.type
_entity_poly.pdbx_seq_one_letter_code
_entity_poly.pdbx_strand_id
1 'polypeptide(L)' 'MNKSYVLLRMYDALRSGAGIKLTDCCGKYEISVATFRRYIAFLRGYFDEICGREIVYDAQEAVYRLKK' A
#
# COMPACT_ATOMS: atom_id res chain seq x y z
N MET A 1 6.13 14.53 -4.47
CA MET A 1 4.85 14.34 -3.78
C MET A 1 5.11 14.19 -2.29
N ASN A 2 4.25 14.77 -1.47
CA ASN A 2 4.41 14.73 -0.01
C ASN A 2 4.21 13.30 0.52
N LYS A 3 5.08 12.89 1.46
CA LYS A 3 5.03 11.55 2.05
C LYS A 3 3.66 11.24 2.66
N SER A 4 3.14 12.18 3.43
CA SER A 4 1.85 11.96 4.11
C SER A 4 0.72 11.80 3.11
N TYR A 5 0.74 12.59 2.04
CA TYR A 5 -0.27 12.49 1.00
C TYR A 5 -0.24 11.11 0.34
N VAL A 6 0.96 10.63 0.00
CA VAL A 6 1.10 9.32 -0.64
C VAL A 6 0.62 8.21 0.29
N LEU A 7 1.00 8.28 1.56
CA LEU A 7 0.56 7.29 2.53
C LEU A 7 -0.95 7.26 2.68
N LEU A 8 -1.60 8.43 2.69
CA LEU A 8 -3.05 8.50 2.78
C LEU A 8 -3.73 7.91 1.55
N ARG A 9 -3.16 8.17 0.36
CA ARG A 9 -3.72 7.60 -0.86
C ARG A 9 -3.58 6.08 -0.88
N MET A 10 -2.45 5.56 -0.40
CA MET A 10 -2.24 4.12 -0.30
C MET A 10 -3.19 3.51 0.72
N TYR A 11 -3.39 4.19 1.85
CA TYR A 11 -4.32 3.76 2.88
C TYR A 11 -5.74 3.64 2.31
N ASP A 12 -6.18 4.67 1.61
CA ASP A 12 -7.52 4.67 1.00
C ASP A 12 -7.69 3.55 0.00
N ALA A 13 -6.68 3.32 -0.85
CA ALA A 13 -6.74 2.26 -1.86
C ALA A 13 -6.87 0.88 -1.21
N LEU A 14 -6.15 0.66 -0.11
CA LEU A 14 -6.24 -0.60 0.61
C LEU A 14 -7.60 -0.76 1.28
N ARG A 15 -8.09 0.30 1.92
CA ARG A 15 -9.38 0.25 2.62
C ARG A 15 -10.56 0.07 1.66
N SER A 16 -10.48 0.65 0.49
CA SER A 16 -11.57 0.56 -0.48
C SER A 16 -11.64 -0.78 -1.20
N GLY A 17 -10.61 -1.61 -1.07
CA GLY A 17 -10.55 -2.88 -1.76
C GLY A 17 -9.96 -2.81 -3.15
N ALA A 18 -9.58 -1.62 -3.61
CA ALA A 18 -8.98 -1.45 -4.93
C ALA A 18 -7.60 -2.09 -5.03
N GLY A 19 -6.86 -2.07 -3.92
CA GLY A 19 -5.52 -2.60 -3.91
C GLY A 19 -4.50 -1.63 -4.48
N ILE A 20 -3.23 -2.01 -4.43
CA ILE A 20 -2.13 -1.17 -4.88
C ILE A 20 -1.19 -1.98 -5.74
N LYS A 21 -0.85 -1.46 -6.92
CA LYS A 21 0.19 -2.04 -7.77
C LYS A 21 1.46 -1.22 -7.63
N LEU A 22 2.58 -1.90 -7.46
CA LEU A 22 3.87 -1.25 -7.26
C LEU A 22 4.21 -0.30 -8.40
N THR A 23 4.08 -0.77 -9.65
CA THR A 23 4.45 0.04 -10.81
C THR A 23 3.56 1.27 -10.95
N ASP A 24 2.25 1.10 -10.72
CA ASP A 24 1.31 2.23 -10.82
C ASP A 24 1.60 3.27 -9.74
N CYS A 25 1.82 2.82 -8.52
CA CYS A 25 2.07 3.71 -7.39
C CYS A 25 3.39 4.47 -7.56
N CYS A 26 4.45 3.76 -7.94
CA CYS A 26 5.74 4.38 -8.13
C CYS A 26 5.71 5.41 -9.25
N GLY A 27 5.03 5.09 -10.35
CA GLY A 27 4.89 6.02 -11.46
C GLY A 27 4.03 7.22 -11.12
N LYS A 28 2.89 6.99 -10.48
CA LYS A 28 1.94 8.05 -10.16
C LYS A 28 2.51 9.05 -9.16
N TYR A 29 3.22 8.56 -8.16
CA TYR A 29 3.72 9.43 -7.07
C TYR A 29 5.21 9.70 -7.18
N GLU A 30 5.86 9.21 -8.23
CA GLU A 30 7.29 9.44 -8.48
C GLU A 30 8.14 9.03 -7.28
N ILE A 31 7.87 7.84 -6.76
CA ILE A 31 8.65 7.28 -5.66
C ILE A 31 9.41 6.05 -6.12
N SER A 32 10.52 5.77 -5.44
CA SER A 32 11.33 4.60 -5.75
C SER A 32 10.67 3.32 -5.23
N VAL A 33 11.13 2.18 -5.75
CA VAL A 33 10.67 0.88 -5.26
C VAL A 33 11.00 0.72 -3.77
N ALA A 34 12.18 1.17 -3.37
CA ALA A 34 12.59 1.10 -1.97
C ALA A 34 11.66 1.90 -1.07
N THR A 35 11.27 3.11 -1.52
CA THR A 35 10.34 3.96 -0.79
C THR A 35 8.98 3.30 -0.71
N PHE A 36 8.51 2.75 -1.83
CA PHE A 36 7.22 2.05 -1.87
C PHE A 36 7.20 0.91 -0.86
N ARG A 37 8.24 0.10 -0.81
CA ARG A 37 8.31 -1.04 0.11
C ARG A 37 8.32 -0.59 1.56
N ARG A 38 8.97 0.54 1.83
CA ARG A 38 9.00 1.11 3.17
C ARG A 38 7.60 1.57 3.59
N TYR A 39 6.85 2.18 2.66
CA TYR A 39 5.48 2.62 2.94
C TYR A 39 4.56 1.42 3.16
N ILE A 40 4.71 0.36 2.36
CA ILE A 40 3.91 -0.86 2.55
C ILE A 40 4.20 -1.47 3.92
N ALA A 41 5.47 -1.51 4.32
CA ALA A 41 5.84 -2.05 5.63
C ALA A 41 5.21 -1.22 6.77
N PHE A 42 5.20 0.10 6.61
CA PHE A 42 4.59 0.99 7.59
C PHE A 42 3.07 0.74 7.69
N LEU A 43 2.40 0.66 6.55
CA LEU A 43 0.96 0.41 6.53
C LEU A 43 0.61 -0.99 7.01
N ARG A 44 1.47 -1.97 6.72
CA ARG A 44 1.27 -3.33 7.21
C ARG A 44 1.25 -3.36 8.73
N GLY A 45 2.20 -2.69 9.36
CA GLY A 45 2.22 -2.59 10.82
C GLY A 45 1.01 -1.85 11.37
N TYR A 46 0.63 -0.78 10.71
CA TYR A 46 -0.53 0.01 11.13
C TYR A 46 -1.83 -0.81 11.10
N PHE A 47 -2.09 -1.47 9.97
CA PHE A 47 -3.32 -2.26 9.84
C PHE A 47 -3.32 -3.46 10.80
N ASP A 48 -2.17 -4.08 11.00
CA ASP A 48 -2.07 -5.19 11.93
C ASP A 48 -2.41 -4.74 13.35
N GLU A 49 -1.83 -3.63 13.78
CA GLU A 49 -1.98 -3.12 15.14
C GLU A 49 -3.37 -2.55 15.40
N ILE A 50 -3.91 -1.78 14.47
CA ILE A 50 -5.16 -1.04 14.69
C ILE A 50 -6.38 -1.85 14.30
N CYS A 51 -6.31 -2.57 13.18
CA CYS A 51 -7.47 -3.27 12.62
C CYS A 51 -7.39 -4.79 12.71
N GLY A 52 -6.22 -5.32 13.06
CA GLY A 52 -6.03 -6.77 13.04
C GLY A 52 -6.13 -7.37 11.65
N ARG A 53 -5.86 -6.58 10.61
CA ARG A 53 -5.96 -7.02 9.23
C ARG A 53 -4.58 -7.05 8.58
N GLU A 54 -4.40 -7.95 7.66
CA GLU A 54 -3.12 -8.20 7.03
C GLU A 54 -3.10 -7.71 5.59
N ILE A 55 -1.97 -7.11 5.17
CA ILE A 55 -1.77 -6.77 3.77
C ILE A 55 -1.13 -7.98 3.10
N VAL A 56 -1.78 -8.49 2.05
CA VAL A 56 -1.29 -9.65 1.31
C VAL A 56 -0.99 -9.25 -0.13
N TYR A 57 -0.04 -9.96 -0.74
CA TYR A 57 0.34 -9.73 -2.13
C TYR A 57 -0.29 -10.79 -3.02
N ASP A 58 -1.10 -10.36 -3.98
CA ASP A 58 -1.68 -11.23 -4.98
C ASP A 58 -0.74 -11.31 -6.18
N ALA A 59 0.00 -12.42 -6.27
CA ALA A 59 1.00 -12.59 -7.32
C ALA A 59 0.38 -12.69 -8.72
N GLN A 60 -0.85 -13.18 -8.82
CA GLN A 60 -1.52 -13.30 -10.11
C GLN A 60 -1.79 -11.95 -10.73
N GLU A 61 -2.24 -11.00 -9.92
CA GLU A 61 -2.59 -9.66 -10.41
C GLU A 61 -1.52 -8.63 -10.06
N ALA A 62 -0.48 -9.06 -9.35
CA ALA A 62 0.60 -8.17 -8.90
C ALA A 62 0.05 -7.00 -8.09
N VAL A 63 -0.85 -7.29 -7.16
CA VAL A 63 -1.56 -6.29 -6.38
C VAL A 63 -1.42 -6.57 -4.89
N TYR A 64 -1.17 -5.52 -4.12
CA TYR A 64 -1.22 -5.59 -2.66
C TYR A 64 -2.64 -5.27 -2.21
N ARG A 65 -3.23 -6.17 -1.42
CA ARG A 65 -4.60 -6.00 -0.95
C ARG A 65 -4.67 -6.17 0.56
N LEU A 66 -5.68 -5.56 1.15
CA LEU A 66 -5.94 -5.71 2.58
C LEU A 66 -6.87 -6.92 2.76
N LYS A 67 -6.38 -7.93 3.48
CA LYS A 67 -7.16 -9.13 3.76
C LYS A 67 -8.17 -8.82 4.86
N LYS A 68 -9.36 -9.35 4.70
CA LYS A 68 -10.40 -9.19 5.69
C LYS A 68 -10.19 -10.09 6.90
#